data_e21a3487efdd6565a687ddcb177a00a7
#
_entry.id   e21a3487efdd6565a687ddcb177a00a7
#
_cell.length_a   1.000
_cell.length_b   1.000
_cell.length_c   1.000
_cell.angle_alpha   90.00
_cell.angle_beta   90.00
_cell.angle_gamma   90.00
#
_symmetry.space_group_name_H-M   'P 1'
#
loop_
_entity.id
_entity.type
_entity.pdbx_description
1 polymer ?
#
loop_
_entity_poly.entity_id
_entity_poly.type
_entity_poly.pdbx_seq_one_letter_code
_entity_poly.pdbx_strand_id
1 'polypeptide(L)'
;MSITAEDKTRIIGEYATKPGDTGSPEVQVAVLSSRIATLTEHFKTHKKDNHSRRGLLKLVALRRKLLDYLKQKDEARYQNLITRLGLRR
;
A
#
# COMPACT_ATOMS: atom_id res chain seq x y z
N MET A 1 -10.51 10.79 -2.88
CA MET A 1 -9.40 10.38 -2.03
C MET A 1 -9.02 8.94 -2.15
N SER A 2 -9.72 8.18 -2.91
CA SER A 2 -9.27 6.86 -3.30
C SER A 2 -8.57 6.96 -4.65
N ILE A 3 -7.74 5.97 -4.94
CA ILE A 3 -7.09 5.87 -6.25
C ILE A 3 -8.13 5.54 -7.31
N THR A 4 -7.87 5.92 -8.55
CA THR A 4 -8.78 5.59 -9.64
C THR A 4 -8.72 4.11 -9.97
N ALA A 5 -9.75 3.60 -10.66
CA ALA A 5 -9.75 2.20 -11.10
C ALA A 5 -8.57 1.91 -12.03
N GLU A 6 -8.20 2.86 -12.88
CA GLU A 6 -7.07 2.72 -13.79
C GLU A 6 -5.75 2.62 -13.03
N ASP A 7 -5.55 3.47 -12.01
CA ASP A 7 -4.36 3.43 -11.18
C ASP A 7 -4.27 2.11 -10.41
N LYS A 8 -5.38 1.64 -9.87
CA LYS A 8 -5.44 0.38 -9.16
C LYS A 8 -5.07 -0.79 -10.06
N THR A 9 -5.61 -0.83 -11.26
CA THR A 9 -5.32 -1.87 -12.24
C THR A 9 -3.83 -1.88 -12.59
N ARG A 10 -3.25 -0.71 -12.82
CA ARG A 10 -1.83 -0.58 -13.12
C ARG A 10 -0.96 -1.11 -11.97
N ILE A 11 -1.28 -0.73 -10.74
CA ILE A 11 -0.53 -1.16 -9.55
C ILE A 11 -0.63 -2.68 -9.39
N ILE A 12 -1.81 -3.24 -9.55
CA ILE A 12 -2.00 -4.68 -9.48
C ILE A 12 -1.12 -5.38 -10.51
N GLY A 13 -1.08 -4.88 -11.75
CA GLY A 13 -0.25 -5.46 -12.79
C GLY A 13 1.24 -5.38 -12.49
N GLU A 14 1.71 -4.26 -11.93
CA GLU A 14 3.13 -4.07 -11.60
C GLU A 14 3.61 -5.01 -10.49
N TYR A 15 2.76 -5.29 -9.51
CA TYR A 15 3.18 -6.03 -8.31
C TYR A 15 2.65 -7.45 -8.25
N ALA A 16 1.86 -7.87 -9.22
CA ALA A 16 1.35 -9.22 -9.28
C ALA A 16 2.50 -10.23 -9.36
N THR A 17 2.39 -11.32 -8.60
CA THR A 17 3.40 -12.38 -8.62
C THR A 17 3.17 -13.37 -9.74
N LYS A 18 1.99 -13.34 -10.33
CA LYS A 18 1.62 -14.19 -11.48
C LYS A 18 0.45 -13.54 -12.21
N PRO A 19 0.19 -13.93 -13.49
CA PRO A 19 -0.96 -13.38 -14.22
C PRO A 19 -2.26 -13.60 -13.45
N GLY A 20 -3.08 -12.57 -13.39
CA GLY A 20 -4.35 -12.62 -12.68
C GLY A 20 -4.27 -12.47 -11.17
N ASP A 21 -3.08 -12.26 -10.61
CA ASP A 21 -2.91 -12.05 -9.18
C ASP A 21 -3.45 -10.68 -8.79
N THR A 22 -4.47 -10.67 -7.94
CA THR A 22 -5.05 -9.44 -7.41
C THR A 22 -5.03 -9.41 -5.89
N GLY A 23 -4.56 -10.48 -5.23
CA GLY A 23 -4.68 -10.63 -3.80
C GLY A 23 -3.40 -10.99 -3.05
N SER A 24 -2.24 -11.04 -3.72
CA SER A 24 -0.99 -11.32 -3.01
C SER A 24 -0.65 -10.20 -2.03
N PRO A 25 0.15 -10.48 -0.98
CA PRO A 25 0.59 -9.42 -0.08
C PRO A 25 1.28 -8.28 -0.79
N GLU A 26 2.07 -8.56 -1.83
CA GLU A 26 2.75 -7.52 -2.61
C GLU A 26 1.75 -6.56 -3.26
N VAL A 27 0.71 -7.12 -3.90
CA VAL A 27 -0.32 -6.30 -4.54
C VAL A 27 -1.08 -5.49 -3.50
N GLN A 28 -1.47 -6.11 -2.39
CA GLN A 28 -2.21 -5.42 -1.35
C GLN A 28 -1.41 -4.27 -0.75
N VAL A 29 -0.13 -4.49 -0.46
CA VAL A 29 0.74 -3.45 0.10
C VAL A 29 0.93 -2.31 -0.90
N ALA A 30 1.10 -2.63 -2.19
CA ALA A 30 1.26 -1.60 -3.22
C ALA A 30 0.01 -0.72 -3.35
N VAL A 31 -1.18 -1.32 -3.32
CA VAL A 31 -2.45 -0.57 -3.37
C VAL A 31 -2.60 0.29 -2.12
N LEU A 32 -2.33 -0.27 -0.94
CA LEU A 32 -2.39 0.48 0.32
C LEU A 32 -1.43 1.65 0.32
N SER A 33 -0.20 1.46 -0.18
CA SER A 33 0.80 2.52 -0.25
C SER A 33 0.34 3.67 -1.13
N SER A 34 -0.31 3.36 -2.26
CA SER A 34 -0.86 4.38 -3.14
C SER A 34 -1.98 5.17 -2.45
N ARG A 35 -2.88 4.48 -1.74
CA ARG A 35 -3.96 5.14 -1.01
C ARG A 35 -3.42 6.01 0.13
N ILE A 36 -2.40 5.53 0.84
CA ILE A 36 -1.75 6.30 1.91
C ILE A 36 -1.13 7.56 1.35
N ALA A 37 -0.44 7.48 0.22
CA ALA A 37 0.16 8.64 -0.44
C ALA A 37 -0.90 9.67 -0.83
N THR A 38 -2.03 9.22 -1.37
CA THR A 38 -3.14 10.09 -1.75
C THR A 38 -3.73 10.81 -0.52
N LEU A 39 -3.95 10.09 0.58
CA LEU A 39 -4.47 10.69 1.81
C LEU A 39 -3.46 11.65 2.44
N THR A 40 -2.18 11.31 2.42
CA THR A 40 -1.13 12.18 2.93
C THR A 40 -1.12 13.51 2.19
N GLU A 41 -1.27 13.46 0.87
CA GLU A 41 -1.37 14.67 0.04
C GLU A 41 -2.62 15.48 0.40
N HIS A 42 -3.74 14.79 0.65
CA HIS A 42 -4.98 15.43 1.09
C HIS A 42 -4.77 16.27 2.37
N PHE A 43 -3.99 15.76 3.32
CA PHE A 43 -3.77 16.46 4.60
C PHE A 43 -2.93 17.72 4.47
N LYS A 44 -2.25 17.94 3.36
CA LYS A 44 -1.54 19.18 3.13
C LYS A 44 -2.50 20.36 3.01
N THR A 45 -3.73 20.11 2.54
CA THR A 45 -4.74 21.13 2.37
C THR A 45 -5.90 21.01 3.36
N HIS A 46 -6.09 19.83 3.97
CA HIS A 46 -7.23 19.55 4.87
C HIS A 46 -6.73 19.00 6.20
N LYS A 47 -5.96 19.84 6.93
CA LYS A 47 -5.26 19.42 8.15
C LYS A 47 -6.18 18.99 9.29
N LYS A 48 -7.44 19.45 9.28
CA LYS A 48 -8.39 19.18 10.36
C LYS A 48 -9.38 18.06 10.04
N ASP A 49 -9.19 17.33 8.96
CA ASP A 49 -10.07 16.24 8.59
C ASP A 49 -9.78 14.99 9.42
N ASN A 50 -10.46 14.88 10.56
CA ASN A 50 -10.22 13.80 11.51
C ASN A 50 -10.69 12.43 11.01
N HIS A 51 -11.73 12.38 10.18
CA HIS A 51 -12.21 11.12 9.61
C HIS A 51 -11.18 10.52 8.67
N SER A 52 -10.62 11.32 7.78
CA SER A 52 -9.59 10.86 6.86
C SER A 52 -8.31 10.48 7.61
N ARG A 53 -8.00 11.19 8.71
CA ARG A 53 -6.84 10.86 9.55
C ARG A 53 -6.98 9.48 10.17
N ARG A 54 -8.16 9.15 10.68
CA ARG A 54 -8.42 7.79 11.22
C ARG A 54 -8.29 6.74 10.13
N GLY A 55 -8.81 7.02 8.94
CA GLY A 55 -8.67 6.13 7.80
C GLY A 55 -7.23 5.89 7.43
N LEU A 56 -6.43 6.96 7.41
CA LEU A 56 -5.00 6.86 7.13
C LEU A 56 -4.29 5.97 8.14
N LEU A 57 -4.56 6.16 9.43
CA LEU A 57 -3.94 5.35 10.48
C LEU A 57 -4.30 3.86 10.34
N LYS A 58 -5.54 3.55 9.97
CA LYS A 58 -5.95 2.18 9.72
C LYS A 58 -5.21 1.56 8.53
N LEU A 59 -5.04 2.33 7.45
CA LEU A 59 -4.32 1.85 6.28
C LEU A 59 -2.84 1.61 6.59
N VAL A 60 -2.21 2.51 7.35
CA VAL A 60 -0.81 2.35 7.76
C VAL A 60 -0.65 1.09 8.62
N ALA A 61 -1.55 0.87 9.57
CA ALA A 61 -1.51 -0.31 10.43
C ALA A 61 -1.68 -1.61 9.62
N LEU A 62 -2.61 -1.61 8.67
CA LEU A 62 -2.85 -2.78 7.82
C LEU A 62 -1.64 -3.05 6.93
N ARG A 63 -1.05 -2.02 6.34
CA ARG A 63 0.17 -2.17 5.52
C ARG A 63 1.29 -2.79 6.34
N ARG A 64 1.51 -2.32 7.55
CA ARG A 64 2.54 -2.87 8.44
C ARG A 64 2.29 -4.34 8.73
N LYS A 65 1.05 -4.70 9.02
CA LYS A 65 0.68 -6.09 9.29
C LYS A 65 0.96 -7.00 8.10
N LEU A 66 0.62 -6.55 6.90
CA LEU A 66 0.89 -7.31 5.68
C LEU A 66 2.38 -7.44 5.40
N LEU A 67 3.17 -6.39 5.65
CA LEU A 67 4.62 -6.43 5.49
C LEU A 67 5.26 -7.38 6.50
N ASP A 68 4.82 -7.37 7.75
CA ASP A 68 5.32 -8.29 8.76
C ASP A 68 5.00 -9.74 8.40
N TYR A 69 3.80 -9.99 7.89
CA TYR A 69 3.41 -11.30 7.40
C TYR A 69 4.32 -11.77 6.26
N LEU A 70 4.55 -10.92 5.28
CA LEU A 70 5.40 -11.24 4.13
C LEU A 70 6.83 -11.52 4.56
N LYS A 71 7.35 -10.74 5.50
CA LYS A 71 8.70 -10.92 6.03
C LYS A 71 8.87 -12.30 6.66
N GLN A 72 7.85 -12.77 7.38
CA GLN A 72 7.88 -14.09 7.99
C GLN A 72 7.81 -15.21 6.94
N LYS A 73 7.08 -14.99 5.86
CA LYS A 73 6.87 -16.01 4.84
C LYS A 73 8.01 -16.08 3.83
N ASP A 74 8.53 -14.94 3.42
CA ASP A 74 9.59 -14.87 2.42
C ASP A 74 10.30 -13.53 2.52
N GLU A 75 11.44 -13.53 3.20
CA GLU A 75 12.18 -12.31 3.43
C GLU A 75 12.72 -11.69 2.13
N ALA A 76 13.07 -12.50 1.14
CA ALA A 76 13.54 -11.99 -0.14
C ALA A 76 12.45 -11.19 -0.84
N ARG A 77 11.21 -11.68 -0.84
CA ARG A 77 10.06 -10.97 -1.39
C ARG A 77 9.80 -9.68 -0.62
N TYR A 78 9.91 -9.72 0.71
CA TYR A 78 9.75 -8.54 1.56
C TYR A 78 10.78 -7.47 1.22
N GLN A 79 12.05 -7.82 1.14
CA GLN A 79 13.11 -6.87 0.82
C GLN A 79 12.94 -6.26 -0.57
N ASN A 80 12.57 -7.08 -1.55
CA ASN A 80 12.31 -6.61 -2.90
C ASN A 80 11.15 -5.61 -2.91
N LEU A 81 10.07 -5.91 -2.20
CA LEU A 81 8.90 -5.05 -2.16
C LEU A 81 9.20 -3.69 -1.51
N ILE A 82 9.84 -3.67 -0.35
CA ILE A 82 10.13 -2.39 0.32
C ILE A 82 11.11 -1.55 -0.50
N THR A 83 12.04 -2.18 -1.21
CA THR A 83 12.94 -1.48 -2.10
C THR A 83 12.18 -0.83 -3.26
N ARG A 84 11.27 -1.59 -3.90
CA ARG A 84 10.47 -1.08 -5.01
C ARG A 84 9.55 0.07 -4.60
N LEU A 85 9.01 0.01 -3.38
CA LEU A 85 8.09 1.03 -2.87
C LEU A 85 8.79 2.18 -2.17
N GLY A 86 10.09 2.06 -1.94
CA GLY A 86 10.85 3.09 -1.22
C GLY A 86 10.50 3.18 0.26
N LEU A 87 10.06 2.09 0.86
CA LEU A 87 9.71 2.06 2.27
C LEU A 87 10.95 1.81 3.13
N ARG A 88 10.89 2.26 4.39
CA ARG A 88 12.04 2.18 5.30
C ARG A 88 12.10 0.90 6.12
N ARG A 89 11.25 -0.03 5.86
CA ARG A 89 11.26 -1.27 6.65
C ARG A 89 11.78 -2.45 5.86
#